data_6230433722948ff9ff8e1df514620f95
#
_entry.id   6230433722948ff9ff8e1df514620f95
#
_cell.length_a   1.000
_cell.length_b   1.000
_cell.length_c   1.000
_cell.angle_alpha   90.00
_cell.angle_beta   90.00
_cell.angle_gamma   90.00
#
_symmetry.space_group_name_H-M   'P 1'
#
loop_
_entity.id
_entity.type
_entity.pdbx_description
1 polymer ?
#
loop_
_entity_poly.entity_id
_entity_poly.type
_entity_poly.pdbx_seq_one_letter_code
_entity_poly.pdbx_strand_id
1 'polypeptide(L)'
;PTIEYKSAKPETIHAGYAGKGPEMTTGISRKLADKISKLPVLSVPASTKTDFDWLITPEKAKAGIYASADGKSIIVANPMVSRTFRIFPNLATTNIINRMTGESMLRAVSSEGSIQIDGKKHLIGGLAGQPERAYIEDKWIENMTTIPESFLVEDFEISPIKEDIKWARSRWALNKEAATGSEITFTLRGDKELKDVIVKLHVSVYDKIPVIRKRFEVINRSDLPINIDTFQLEYLAFAEPESPGGGDPSKFLLPNIHIESDYACAGSFTEKETDITEKWVTDPDYTSQRNYLLQTPCILE
;
A
#
# COMPACT_ATOMS: atom_id res chain seq x y z
N PRO A 1 0.61 23.01 -26.34
CA PRO A 1 1.59 21.96 -26.29
C PRO A 1 0.92 20.71 -25.76
N THR A 2 0.84 19.71 -26.66
CA THR A 2 0.27 18.40 -26.33
C THR A 2 1.36 17.68 -25.55
N ILE A 3 1.13 17.40 -24.28
CA ILE A 3 2.02 16.53 -23.51
C ILE A 3 1.75 15.11 -24.00
N GLU A 4 2.64 14.60 -24.85
CA GLU A 4 2.63 13.17 -25.19
C GLU A 4 3.10 12.39 -23.97
N TYR A 5 2.20 11.74 -23.28
CA TYR A 5 2.53 10.69 -22.33
C TYR A 5 3.21 9.55 -23.10
N LYS A 6 4.52 9.52 -23.10
CA LYS A 6 5.23 8.29 -23.42
C LYS A 6 4.87 7.30 -22.32
N SER A 7 3.98 6.37 -22.64
CA SER A 7 3.73 5.20 -21.81
C SER A 7 5.09 4.53 -21.59
N ALA A 8 5.64 4.66 -20.39
CA ALA A 8 6.73 3.81 -20.00
C ALA A 8 6.25 2.36 -20.19
N LYS A 9 7.03 1.54 -20.90
CA LYS A 9 6.74 0.11 -20.98
C LYS A 9 6.56 -0.37 -19.55
N PRO A 10 5.54 -1.21 -19.26
CA PRO A 10 5.41 -1.81 -17.94
C PRO A 10 6.72 -2.54 -17.67
N GLU A 11 7.54 -1.97 -16.77
CA GLU A 11 8.74 -2.64 -16.34
C GLU A 11 8.32 -3.83 -15.49
N THR A 12 8.86 -4.98 -15.82
CA THR A 12 8.72 -6.23 -15.08
C THR A 12 9.22 -6.02 -13.66
N ILE A 13 8.30 -5.78 -12.72
CA ILE A 13 8.65 -5.38 -11.35
C ILE A 13 9.13 -6.59 -10.53
N HIS A 14 8.83 -7.81 -10.93
CA HIS A 14 9.05 -8.99 -10.13
C HIS A 14 9.68 -10.20 -10.82
N ALA A 15 9.76 -10.23 -12.14
CA ALA A 15 10.42 -11.30 -12.84
C ALA A 15 11.95 -11.13 -12.80
N GLY A 16 12.62 -11.96 -12.03
CA GLY A 16 14.05 -12.16 -12.15
C GLY A 16 14.93 -11.31 -11.24
N TYR A 17 14.52 -10.98 -10.04
CA TYR A 17 15.49 -10.52 -9.03
C TYR A 17 16.44 -11.66 -8.68
N ALA A 18 17.53 -11.77 -9.44
CA ALA A 18 18.63 -12.67 -9.14
C ALA A 18 19.48 -12.05 -8.01
N GLY A 19 19.41 -12.63 -6.84
CA GLY A 19 20.22 -12.22 -5.69
C GLY A 19 19.45 -12.12 -4.40
N LYS A 20 20.17 -12.17 -3.28
CA LYS A 20 19.60 -11.87 -1.96
C LYS A 20 19.48 -10.36 -1.82
N GLY A 21 18.30 -9.90 -1.46
CA GLY A 21 18.08 -8.52 -1.05
C GLY A 21 18.77 -8.21 0.28
N PRO A 22 18.72 -6.94 0.72
CA PRO A 22 19.27 -6.53 1.99
C PRO A 22 18.60 -7.31 3.13
N GLU A 23 19.36 -7.68 4.14
CA GLU A 23 18.87 -8.40 5.30
C GLU A 23 18.76 -7.47 6.51
N MET A 24 17.66 -7.61 7.23
CA MET A 24 17.44 -6.89 8.47
C MET A 24 18.43 -7.37 9.53
N THR A 25 19.12 -6.44 10.20
CA THR A 25 20.03 -6.82 11.30
C THR A 25 19.27 -7.44 12.48
N THR A 26 19.95 -8.33 13.23
CA THR A 26 19.33 -8.96 14.41
C THR A 26 18.81 -7.94 15.43
N GLY A 27 19.50 -6.81 15.58
CA GLY A 27 19.07 -5.73 16.48
C GLY A 27 17.74 -5.10 16.03
N ILE A 28 17.60 -4.78 14.74
CA ILE A 28 16.37 -4.24 14.17
C ILE A 28 15.23 -5.25 14.27
N SER A 29 15.47 -6.51 13.89
CA SER A 29 14.46 -7.58 13.98
C SER A 29 13.94 -7.76 15.41
N ARG A 30 14.82 -7.76 16.40
CA ARG A 30 14.44 -7.86 17.82
C ARG A 30 13.62 -6.65 18.28
N LYS A 31 14.05 -5.44 17.92
CA LYS A 31 13.33 -4.20 18.25
C LYS A 31 11.91 -4.22 17.69
N LEU A 32 11.75 -4.60 16.42
CA LEU A 32 10.45 -4.67 15.76
C LEU A 32 9.56 -5.75 16.42
N ALA A 33 10.10 -6.95 16.68
CA ALA A 33 9.37 -8.02 17.35
C ALA A 33 8.89 -7.60 18.74
N ASP A 34 9.75 -6.93 19.53
CA ASP A 34 9.38 -6.40 20.85
C ASP A 34 8.26 -5.34 20.76
N LYS A 35 8.25 -4.51 19.73
CA LYS A 35 7.19 -3.53 19.52
C LYS A 35 5.88 -4.19 19.10
N ILE A 36 5.94 -5.16 18.18
CA ILE A 36 4.77 -5.91 17.70
C ILE A 36 4.12 -6.69 18.85
N SER A 37 4.91 -7.31 19.72
CA SER A 37 4.40 -8.09 20.86
C SER A 37 3.59 -7.29 21.88
N LYS A 38 3.70 -5.96 21.86
CA LYS A 38 2.92 -5.04 22.70
C LYS A 38 1.59 -4.60 22.10
N LEU A 39 1.36 -4.93 20.84
CA LEU A 39 0.12 -4.59 20.16
C LEU A 39 -0.99 -5.57 20.56
N PRO A 40 -2.25 -5.11 20.61
CA PRO A 40 -3.37 -6.02 20.75
C PRO A 40 -3.42 -6.97 19.56
N VAL A 41 -3.74 -8.23 19.78
CA VAL A 41 -3.87 -9.23 18.72
C VAL A 41 -5.26 -9.15 18.11
N LEU A 42 -5.33 -9.07 16.78
CA LEU A 42 -6.60 -9.18 16.08
C LEU A 42 -6.91 -10.66 15.84
N SER A 43 -7.81 -11.21 16.67
CA SER A 43 -8.23 -12.63 16.62
C SER A 43 -9.48 -12.85 15.78
N VAL A 44 -9.90 -11.87 15.00
CA VAL A 44 -11.21 -11.91 14.35
C VAL A 44 -11.13 -12.61 13.00
N PRO A 45 -12.03 -13.56 12.69
CA PRO A 45 -12.15 -14.17 11.37
C PRO A 45 -12.26 -13.10 10.29
N ALA A 46 -11.80 -13.40 9.08
CA ALA A 46 -11.83 -12.48 7.95
C ALA A 46 -13.25 -11.93 7.65
N SER A 47 -14.28 -12.70 7.99
CA SER A 47 -15.69 -12.31 7.87
C SER A 47 -16.29 -12.13 9.26
N THR A 48 -16.41 -10.90 9.71
CA THR A 48 -17.40 -10.55 10.71
C THR A 48 -18.54 -9.86 9.99
N LYS A 49 -19.69 -10.54 9.91
CA LYS A 49 -20.92 -9.79 9.67
C LYS A 49 -21.00 -8.75 10.79
N THR A 50 -20.76 -7.50 10.44
CA THR A 50 -21.01 -6.42 11.39
C THR A 50 -22.48 -6.48 11.75
N ASP A 51 -22.80 -6.48 13.03
CA ASP A 51 -24.16 -6.45 13.56
C ASP A 51 -24.79 -5.05 13.49
N PHE A 52 -24.15 -4.16 12.74
CA PHE A 52 -24.58 -2.78 12.55
C PHE A 52 -24.42 -2.32 11.11
N ASP A 53 -25.29 -1.43 10.68
CA ASP A 53 -25.14 -0.69 9.44
C ASP A 53 -24.29 0.56 9.72
N TRP A 54 -23.11 0.62 9.11
CA TRP A 54 -22.15 1.72 9.33
C TRP A 54 -22.65 3.07 8.79
N LEU A 55 -23.58 3.07 7.84
CA LEU A 55 -24.24 4.29 7.37
C LEU A 55 -25.23 4.85 8.39
N ILE A 56 -25.78 3.99 9.24
CA ILE A 56 -26.77 4.38 10.26
C ILE A 56 -26.12 4.58 11.62
N THR A 57 -25.18 3.69 12.01
CA THR A 57 -24.50 3.71 13.31
C THR A 57 -22.97 3.69 13.17
N PRO A 58 -22.40 4.69 12.50
CA PRO A 58 -20.96 4.69 12.17
C PRO A 58 -20.04 4.77 13.39
N GLU A 59 -20.53 5.26 14.51
CA GLU A 59 -19.75 5.41 15.75
C GLU A 59 -19.26 4.08 16.34
N LYS A 60 -19.86 2.95 15.97
CA LYS A 60 -19.40 1.62 16.36
C LYS A 60 -18.14 1.18 15.62
N ALA A 61 -17.84 1.76 14.47
CA ALA A 61 -16.69 1.42 13.66
C ALA A 61 -15.44 2.16 14.13
N LYS A 62 -14.68 1.55 15.04
CA LYS A 62 -13.43 2.08 15.58
C LYS A 62 -12.22 1.48 14.88
N ALA A 63 -11.29 2.37 14.53
CA ALA A 63 -10.02 2.02 13.90
C ALA A 63 -8.98 1.62 14.95
N GLY A 64 -8.07 0.71 14.55
CA GLY A 64 -6.97 0.27 15.41
C GLY A 64 -5.82 -0.35 14.64
N ILE A 65 -4.72 -0.51 15.35
CA ILE A 65 -3.50 -1.17 14.88
C ILE A 65 -3.27 -2.39 15.74
N TYR A 66 -3.07 -3.54 15.12
CA TYR A 66 -3.04 -4.84 15.78
C TYR A 66 -1.84 -5.65 15.31
N ALA A 67 -1.41 -6.61 16.14
CA ALA A 67 -0.52 -7.67 15.71
C ALA A 67 -1.32 -8.84 15.12
N SER A 68 -0.73 -9.56 14.18
CA SER A 68 -1.17 -10.89 13.80
C SER A 68 -0.90 -11.91 14.92
N ALA A 69 -1.62 -13.03 14.92
CA ALA A 69 -1.46 -14.06 15.94
C ALA A 69 -0.04 -14.67 15.98
N ASP A 70 0.65 -14.71 14.85
CA ASP A 70 2.02 -15.20 14.74
C ASP A 70 3.09 -14.16 15.13
N GLY A 71 2.67 -12.91 15.40
CA GLY A 71 3.56 -11.80 15.75
C GLY A 71 4.48 -11.31 14.64
N LYS A 72 4.24 -11.73 13.38
CA LYS A 72 5.11 -11.39 12.25
C LYS A 72 4.54 -10.29 11.36
N SER A 73 3.29 -9.91 11.58
CA SER A 73 2.58 -8.92 10.77
C SER A 73 1.86 -7.90 11.64
N ILE A 74 1.62 -6.74 11.07
CA ILE A 74 0.81 -5.67 11.65
C ILE A 74 -0.44 -5.52 10.81
N ILE A 75 -1.59 -5.39 11.46
CA ILE A 75 -2.88 -5.25 10.83
C ILE A 75 -3.45 -3.87 11.16
N VAL A 76 -3.69 -3.10 10.13
CA VAL A 76 -4.37 -1.81 10.20
C VAL A 76 -5.84 -2.07 9.86
N ALA A 77 -6.75 -1.84 10.81
CA ALA A 77 -8.13 -2.27 10.62
C ALA A 77 -9.16 -1.41 11.36
N ASN A 78 -10.35 -1.39 10.78
CA ASN A 78 -11.60 -1.14 11.49
C ASN A 78 -12.57 -2.31 11.22
N PRO A 79 -13.81 -2.32 11.73
CA PRO A 79 -14.74 -3.41 11.48
C PRO A 79 -15.08 -3.68 10.01
N MET A 80 -14.81 -2.73 9.10
CA MET A 80 -15.25 -2.80 7.70
C MET A 80 -14.11 -3.14 6.73
N VAL A 81 -12.88 -2.73 7.04
CA VAL A 81 -11.71 -2.92 6.17
C VAL A 81 -10.47 -3.24 6.98
N SER A 82 -9.58 -4.06 6.43
CA SER A 82 -8.26 -4.27 7.01
C SER A 82 -7.19 -4.41 5.94
N ARG A 83 -5.97 -3.97 6.28
CA ARG A 83 -4.75 -4.16 5.50
C ARG A 83 -3.68 -4.79 6.38
N THR A 84 -3.10 -5.87 5.93
CA THR A 84 -2.08 -6.63 6.65
C THR A 84 -0.71 -6.36 6.04
N PHE A 85 0.21 -5.94 6.89
CA PHE A 85 1.60 -5.70 6.54
C PHE A 85 2.48 -6.77 7.18
N ARG A 86 3.14 -7.59 6.38
CA ARG A 86 4.25 -8.42 6.81
C ARG A 86 5.41 -7.51 7.17
N ILE A 87 6.11 -7.82 8.27
CA ILE A 87 7.25 -7.03 8.75
C ILE A 87 8.57 -7.74 8.48
N PHE A 88 8.57 -9.07 8.54
CA PHE A 88 9.77 -9.87 8.35
C PHE A 88 9.66 -10.73 7.10
N PRO A 89 10.69 -10.76 6.21
CA PRO A 89 12.01 -10.10 6.31
C PRO A 89 12.01 -8.63 5.88
N ASN A 90 10.92 -8.09 5.33
CA ASN A 90 10.72 -6.68 5.01
C ASN A 90 9.24 -6.31 4.98
N LEU A 91 8.96 -5.01 4.98
CA LEU A 91 7.60 -4.49 4.93
C LEU A 91 6.94 -4.81 3.58
N ALA A 92 5.82 -5.50 3.61
CA ALA A 92 5.01 -5.74 2.43
C ALA A 92 3.54 -5.96 2.79
N THR A 93 2.63 -5.39 2.01
CA THR A 93 1.21 -5.71 2.09
C THR A 93 0.98 -7.13 1.60
N THR A 94 0.41 -7.97 2.46
CA THR A 94 0.10 -9.36 2.14
C THR A 94 -1.39 -9.62 2.01
N ASN A 95 -2.23 -8.74 2.55
CA ASN A 95 -3.67 -8.86 2.38
C ASN A 95 -4.38 -7.51 2.55
N ILE A 96 -5.48 -7.34 1.81
CA ILE A 96 -6.49 -6.32 2.01
C ILE A 96 -7.83 -7.05 2.02
N ILE A 97 -8.61 -6.86 3.07
CA ILE A 97 -9.88 -7.57 3.26
C ILE A 97 -11.02 -6.56 3.36
N ASN A 98 -12.04 -6.75 2.54
CA ASN A 98 -13.35 -6.20 2.81
C ASN A 98 -13.98 -7.03 3.94
N ARG A 99 -13.93 -6.53 5.17
CA ARG A 99 -14.38 -7.27 6.36
C ARG A 99 -15.89 -7.45 6.45
N MET A 100 -16.65 -6.67 5.68
CA MET A 100 -18.11 -6.81 5.61
C MET A 100 -18.54 -8.01 4.76
N THR A 101 -17.75 -8.32 3.71
CA THR A 101 -18.00 -9.47 2.83
C THR A 101 -17.08 -10.66 3.14
N GLY A 102 -15.93 -10.42 3.78
CA GLY A 102 -14.87 -11.41 3.99
C GLY A 102 -13.97 -11.59 2.77
N GLU A 103 -14.12 -10.79 1.74
CA GLU A 103 -13.37 -10.88 0.50
C GLU A 103 -11.92 -10.44 0.70
N SER A 104 -10.97 -11.32 0.36
CA SER A 104 -9.56 -11.00 0.23
C SER A 104 -9.29 -10.48 -1.17
N MET A 105 -8.72 -9.30 -1.26
CA MET A 105 -8.62 -8.56 -2.53
C MET A 105 -7.30 -8.78 -3.25
N LEU A 106 -6.26 -9.29 -2.58
CA LEU A 106 -4.93 -9.42 -3.19
C LEU A 106 -4.65 -10.85 -3.66
N ARG A 107 -4.01 -10.95 -4.82
CA ARG A 107 -3.50 -12.21 -5.39
C ARG A 107 -1.98 -12.32 -5.36
N ALA A 108 -1.26 -11.19 -5.22
CA ALA A 108 0.19 -11.23 -5.18
C ALA A 108 0.77 -10.13 -4.28
N VAL A 109 1.92 -10.47 -3.67
CA VAL A 109 2.71 -9.52 -2.87
C VAL A 109 3.58 -8.68 -3.79
N SER A 110 3.69 -7.39 -3.45
CA SER A 110 4.48 -6.40 -4.18
C SER A 110 5.27 -5.52 -3.22
N SER A 111 6.03 -4.55 -3.76
CA SER A 111 6.56 -3.45 -2.96
C SER A 111 5.43 -2.52 -2.51
N GLU A 112 5.68 -1.74 -1.47
CA GLU A 112 4.74 -0.72 -1.01
C GLU A 112 4.65 0.48 -1.97
N GLY A 113 5.60 0.61 -2.85
CA GLY A 113 5.69 1.65 -3.85
C GLY A 113 7.10 1.75 -4.38
N SER A 114 7.39 2.82 -5.12
CA SER A 114 8.73 3.10 -5.62
C SER A 114 9.00 4.59 -5.66
N ILE A 115 10.30 4.91 -5.65
CA ILE A 115 10.81 6.26 -5.81
C ILE A 115 11.96 6.23 -6.82
N GLN A 116 11.99 7.16 -7.74
CA GLN A 116 13.12 7.34 -8.64
C GLN A 116 13.98 8.48 -8.11
N ILE A 117 15.23 8.17 -7.77
CA ILE A 117 16.21 9.12 -7.26
C ILE A 117 17.39 9.16 -8.23
N ASP A 118 17.71 10.34 -8.73
CA ASP A 118 18.82 10.59 -9.68
C ASP A 118 18.79 9.61 -10.87
N GLY A 119 17.60 9.39 -11.44
CA GLY A 119 17.35 8.50 -12.58
C GLY A 119 17.27 7.01 -12.25
N LYS A 120 17.56 6.58 -11.01
CA LYS A 120 17.50 5.18 -10.59
C LYS A 120 16.25 4.91 -9.75
N LYS A 121 15.50 3.86 -10.14
CA LYS A 121 14.30 3.42 -9.42
C LYS A 121 14.67 2.56 -8.22
N HIS A 122 14.05 2.87 -7.08
CA HIS A 122 14.18 2.15 -5.82
C HIS A 122 12.81 1.72 -5.31
N LEU A 123 12.70 0.48 -4.88
CA LEU A 123 11.46 -0.06 -4.32
C LEU A 123 11.37 0.23 -2.82
N ILE A 124 10.18 0.53 -2.35
CA ILE A 124 9.91 0.77 -0.94
C ILE A 124 9.34 -0.50 -0.34
N GLY A 125 10.13 -1.15 0.54
CA GLY A 125 9.74 -2.45 1.06
C GLY A 125 9.61 -3.51 -0.03
N GLY A 126 8.72 -4.48 0.20
CA GLY A 126 8.39 -5.54 -0.75
C GLY A 126 9.10 -6.84 -0.48
N LEU A 127 8.47 -7.92 -0.95
CA LEU A 127 8.97 -9.28 -0.89
C LEU A 127 8.97 -9.91 -2.27
N ALA A 128 9.95 -10.77 -2.53
CA ALA A 128 10.11 -11.53 -3.76
C ALA A 128 10.08 -13.03 -3.49
N GLY A 129 9.83 -13.83 -4.54
CA GLY A 129 9.85 -15.29 -4.46
C GLY A 129 8.47 -15.92 -4.32
N GLN A 130 7.39 -15.21 -4.63
CA GLN A 130 6.08 -15.82 -4.75
C GLN A 130 6.08 -16.79 -5.94
N PRO A 131 5.76 -18.07 -5.75
CA PRO A 131 5.83 -19.06 -6.83
C PRO A 131 4.79 -18.86 -7.92
N GLU A 132 3.60 -18.42 -7.56
CA GLU A 132 2.46 -18.19 -8.45
C GLU A 132 1.79 -16.88 -8.07
N ARG A 133 1.44 -16.07 -9.06
CA ARG A 133 0.89 -14.73 -8.82
C ARG A 133 -0.63 -14.64 -8.97
N ALA A 134 -1.30 -15.77 -9.18
CA ALA A 134 -2.76 -15.85 -9.27
C ALA A 134 -3.45 -15.75 -7.91
N TYR A 135 -2.78 -16.17 -6.85
CA TYR A 135 -3.29 -16.19 -5.48
C TYR A 135 -2.13 -16.18 -4.48
N ILE A 136 -2.43 -15.98 -3.20
CA ILE A 136 -1.45 -15.97 -2.12
C ILE A 136 -1.72 -17.12 -1.18
N GLU A 137 -0.67 -17.89 -0.85
CA GLU A 137 -0.70 -18.87 0.22
C GLU A 137 0.22 -18.44 1.36
N ASP A 138 -0.24 -18.57 2.60
CA ASP A 138 0.52 -18.20 3.79
C ASP A 138 1.91 -18.85 3.85
N LYS A 139 1.99 -20.15 3.44
CA LYS A 139 3.27 -20.88 3.38
C LYS A 139 4.29 -20.26 2.41
N TRP A 140 3.84 -19.55 1.38
CA TRP A 140 4.75 -18.86 0.46
C TRP A 140 5.34 -17.62 1.09
N ILE A 141 4.52 -16.86 1.82
CA ILE A 141 4.96 -15.63 2.52
C ILE A 141 6.12 -15.95 3.48
N GLU A 142 6.07 -17.11 4.14
CA GLU A 142 7.14 -17.55 5.06
C GLU A 142 8.51 -17.75 4.36
N ASN A 143 8.51 -18.06 3.07
CA ASN A 143 9.71 -18.33 2.29
C ASN A 143 10.14 -17.18 1.39
N MET A 144 9.37 -16.09 1.34
CA MET A 144 9.73 -14.91 0.57
C MET A 144 10.93 -14.18 1.16
N THR A 145 11.68 -13.54 0.28
CA THR A 145 12.89 -12.79 0.63
C THR A 145 12.71 -11.32 0.31
N THR A 146 13.58 -10.49 0.88
CA THR A 146 13.64 -9.06 0.58
C THR A 146 13.99 -8.84 -0.89
N ILE A 147 13.35 -7.89 -1.53
CA ILE A 147 13.73 -7.47 -2.89
C ILE A 147 15.11 -6.79 -2.84
N PRO A 148 16.04 -7.15 -3.76
CA PRO A 148 17.35 -6.50 -3.82
C PRO A 148 17.25 -4.97 -3.93
N GLU A 149 18.12 -4.26 -3.24
CA GLU A 149 18.23 -2.80 -3.25
C GLU A 149 16.94 -2.05 -2.82
N SER A 150 15.96 -2.74 -2.23
CA SER A 150 14.77 -2.09 -1.67
C SER A 150 15.08 -1.42 -0.33
N PHE A 151 14.28 -0.40 -0.01
CA PHE A 151 14.30 0.18 1.33
C PHE A 151 13.83 -0.84 2.35
N LEU A 152 14.55 -0.95 3.49
CA LEU A 152 14.25 -1.85 4.60
C LEU A 152 13.51 -1.14 5.72
N VAL A 153 12.47 -1.78 6.25
CA VAL A 153 11.82 -1.32 7.47
C VAL A 153 12.75 -1.49 8.66
N GLU A 154 12.90 -0.44 9.47
CA GLU A 154 13.73 -0.44 10.69
C GLU A 154 12.97 -0.04 11.95
N ASP A 155 11.82 0.60 11.80
CA ASP A 155 10.98 1.00 12.93
C ASP A 155 9.53 1.27 12.51
N PHE A 156 8.65 1.41 13.49
CA PHE A 156 7.32 1.98 13.32
C PHE A 156 6.87 2.75 14.56
N GLU A 157 5.93 3.67 14.35
CA GLU A 157 5.27 4.44 15.40
C GLU A 157 3.77 4.43 15.17
N ILE A 158 2.99 4.52 16.25
CA ILE A 158 1.54 4.57 16.20
C ILE A 158 1.08 5.87 16.86
N SER A 159 0.16 6.55 16.19
CA SER A 159 -0.44 7.78 16.68
C SER A 159 -1.92 7.88 16.28
N PRO A 160 -2.68 8.74 16.92
CA PRO A 160 -3.96 9.18 16.34
C PRO A 160 -3.73 9.86 15.00
N ILE A 161 -4.73 9.82 14.12
CA ILE A 161 -4.70 10.57 12.85
C ILE A 161 -4.56 12.07 13.15
N LYS A 162 -3.72 12.72 12.35
CA LYS A 162 -3.56 14.19 12.35
C LYS A 162 -3.91 14.72 10.97
N GLU A 163 -4.56 15.87 10.94
CA GLU A 163 -4.79 16.59 9.68
C GLU A 163 -3.45 17.17 9.19
N ASP A 164 -2.99 16.73 8.02
CA ASP A 164 -1.76 17.24 7.39
C ASP A 164 -1.99 18.60 6.73
N ILE A 165 -3.21 18.85 6.28
CA ILE A 165 -3.61 20.05 5.56
C ILE A 165 -4.65 20.79 6.37
N LYS A 166 -4.42 22.08 6.61
CA LYS A 166 -5.41 22.94 7.23
C LYS A 166 -6.39 23.41 6.17
N TRP A 167 -7.59 22.89 6.20
CA TRP A 167 -8.66 23.31 5.32
C TRP A 167 -9.38 24.54 5.86
N ALA A 168 -9.72 25.48 4.99
CA ALA A 168 -10.85 26.34 5.24
C ALA A 168 -12.13 25.57 4.89
N ARG A 169 -12.84 25.04 5.88
CA ARG A 169 -14.09 24.31 5.65
C ARG A 169 -15.10 25.20 4.94
N SER A 170 -15.56 24.75 3.78
CA SER A 170 -16.55 25.47 3.02
C SER A 170 -17.94 25.34 3.66
N ARG A 171 -18.87 26.22 3.27
CA ARG A 171 -20.27 26.16 3.69
C ARG A 171 -20.98 24.84 3.37
N TRP A 172 -20.42 24.05 2.47
CA TRP A 172 -20.95 22.74 2.05
C TRP A 172 -20.57 21.61 3.02
N ALA A 173 -19.56 21.79 3.83
CA ALA A 173 -19.14 20.80 4.80
C ALA A 173 -20.10 20.83 5.99
N LEU A 174 -21.01 19.85 6.05
CA LEU A 174 -21.95 19.68 7.16
C LEU A 174 -21.25 19.27 8.45
N ASN A 175 -20.22 18.42 8.34
CA ASN A 175 -19.45 17.97 9.49
C ASN A 175 -18.26 18.88 9.73
N LYS A 176 -18.18 19.42 10.95
CA LYS A 176 -17.09 20.31 11.41
C LYS A 176 -16.06 19.56 12.27
N GLU A 177 -16.32 18.31 12.60
CA GLU A 177 -15.40 17.52 13.40
C GLU A 177 -14.21 17.07 12.56
N ALA A 178 -13.02 17.03 13.16
CA ALA A 178 -11.85 16.44 12.55
C ALA A 178 -12.05 14.93 12.41
N ALA A 179 -11.48 14.36 11.35
CA ALA A 179 -11.48 12.91 11.19
C ALA A 179 -10.71 12.24 12.35
N THR A 180 -11.25 11.14 12.86
CA THR A 180 -10.60 10.34 13.90
C THR A 180 -10.21 8.96 13.36
N GLY A 181 -9.23 8.34 14.01
CA GLY A 181 -8.73 7.02 13.64
C GLY A 181 -7.33 6.78 14.17
N SER A 182 -6.67 5.79 13.62
CA SER A 182 -5.31 5.39 13.98
C SER A 182 -4.39 5.47 12.77
N GLU A 183 -3.17 5.93 13.00
CA GLU A 183 -2.10 5.96 12.00
C GLU A 183 -0.92 5.14 12.48
N ILE A 184 -0.33 4.35 11.60
CA ILE A 184 0.99 3.76 11.77
C ILE A 184 1.95 4.39 10.76
N THR A 185 3.12 4.77 11.25
CA THR A 185 4.21 5.30 10.43
C THR A 185 5.36 4.32 10.45
N PHE A 186 5.62 3.65 9.33
CA PHE A 186 6.79 2.82 9.16
C PHE A 186 7.98 3.68 8.72
N THR A 187 9.14 3.45 9.32
CA THR A 187 10.40 4.07 8.92
C THR A 187 11.21 3.05 8.13
N LEU A 188 11.51 3.39 6.88
CA LEU A 188 12.31 2.55 6.01
C LEU A 188 13.60 3.30 5.62
N ARG A 189 14.71 2.60 5.59
CA ARG A 189 16.02 3.14 5.24
C ARG A 189 16.53 2.53 3.95
N GLY A 190 17.14 3.37 3.11
CA GLY A 190 17.84 2.92 1.91
C GLY A 190 19.11 2.15 2.25
N ASP A 191 19.63 1.41 1.27
CA ASP A 191 20.86 0.64 1.37
C ASP A 191 22.01 1.37 0.66
N LYS A 192 23.26 1.07 1.04
CA LYS A 192 24.48 1.57 0.41
C LYS A 192 24.52 3.09 0.23
N GLU A 193 24.38 3.55 -1.03
CA GLU A 193 24.42 4.97 -1.41
C GLU A 193 23.25 5.76 -0.79
N LEU A 194 22.12 5.10 -0.53
CA LEU A 194 20.91 5.70 0.05
C LEU A 194 20.77 5.47 1.56
N LYS A 195 21.82 5.02 2.26
CA LYS A 195 21.78 4.76 3.72
C LYS A 195 21.33 5.95 4.57
N ASP A 196 21.51 7.17 4.06
CA ASP A 196 21.11 8.42 4.70
C ASP A 196 19.78 8.97 4.17
N VAL A 197 19.14 8.23 3.25
CA VAL A 197 17.77 8.51 2.79
C VAL A 197 16.79 7.64 3.57
N ILE A 198 15.79 8.27 4.14
CA ILE A 198 14.73 7.61 4.90
C ILE A 198 13.40 7.86 4.18
N VAL A 199 12.61 6.82 4.04
CA VAL A 199 11.22 6.92 3.63
C VAL A 199 10.33 6.61 4.83
N LYS A 200 9.43 7.51 5.18
CA LYS A 200 8.35 7.23 6.11
C LYS A 200 7.08 6.90 5.33
N LEU A 201 6.56 5.73 5.58
CA LEU A 201 5.28 5.28 5.05
C LEU A 201 4.23 5.44 6.15
N HIS A 202 3.32 6.37 5.95
CA HIS A 202 2.18 6.61 6.82
C HIS A 202 0.97 5.85 6.29
N VAL A 203 0.32 5.10 7.17
CA VAL A 203 -0.92 4.38 6.86
C VAL A 203 -1.95 4.71 7.91
N SER A 204 -2.99 5.42 7.51
CA SER A 204 -4.08 5.83 8.38
C SER A 204 -5.31 4.99 8.09
N VAL A 205 -6.00 4.55 9.14
CA VAL A 205 -7.32 3.93 9.06
C VAL A 205 -8.30 4.77 9.84
N TYR A 206 -9.44 5.06 9.24
CA TYR A 206 -10.40 6.01 9.80
C TYR A 206 -11.48 5.32 10.63
N ASP A 207 -11.92 6.01 11.67
CA ASP A 207 -13.16 5.66 12.37
C ASP A 207 -14.34 5.91 11.43
N LYS A 208 -15.41 5.16 11.62
CA LYS A 208 -16.73 5.38 11.02
C LYS A 208 -16.85 5.08 9.52
N ILE A 209 -15.76 4.97 8.78
CA ILE A 209 -15.77 4.76 7.32
C ILE A 209 -14.74 3.71 6.89
N PRO A 210 -14.99 2.94 5.80
CA PRO A 210 -14.08 1.92 5.30
C PRO A 210 -12.95 2.52 4.45
N VAL A 211 -12.15 3.42 5.03
CA VAL A 211 -11.09 4.14 4.32
C VAL A 211 -9.73 3.86 4.95
N ILE A 212 -8.76 3.56 4.11
CA ILE A 212 -7.35 3.51 4.44
C ILE A 212 -6.63 4.52 3.55
N ARG A 213 -5.87 5.43 4.15
CA ARG A 213 -5.03 6.41 3.45
C ARG A 213 -3.57 6.03 3.58
N LYS A 214 -2.80 6.23 2.53
CA LYS A 214 -1.37 5.97 2.47
C LYS A 214 -0.63 7.21 1.98
N ARG A 215 0.52 7.51 2.59
CA ARG A 215 1.34 8.68 2.26
C ARG A 215 2.81 8.35 2.46
N PHE A 216 3.68 8.86 1.58
CA PHE A 216 5.13 8.84 1.77
C PHE A 216 5.66 10.21 2.23
N GLU A 217 6.70 10.16 3.04
CA GLU A 217 7.56 11.28 3.38
C GLU A 217 9.00 10.85 3.13
N VAL A 218 9.74 11.62 2.32
CA VAL A 218 11.15 11.32 2.01
C VAL A 218 12.03 12.31 2.76
N ILE A 219 12.97 11.79 3.52
CA ILE A 219 13.91 12.56 4.35
C ILE A 219 15.32 12.27 3.88
N ASN A 220 15.97 13.25 3.30
CA ASN A 220 17.39 13.19 2.99
C ASN A 220 18.20 13.71 4.18
N ARG A 221 19.02 12.86 4.78
CA ARG A 221 19.95 13.20 5.87
C ARG A 221 21.38 13.25 5.42
N SER A 222 21.65 13.04 4.12
CA SER A 222 22.98 13.22 3.55
C SER A 222 23.32 14.71 3.38
N ASP A 223 24.59 15.02 3.23
CA ASP A 223 25.06 16.38 2.94
C ASP A 223 24.88 16.77 1.46
N LEU A 224 24.48 15.82 0.61
CA LEU A 224 24.28 16.02 -0.82
C LEU A 224 22.79 16.11 -1.15
N PRO A 225 22.39 17.00 -2.07
CA PRO A 225 21.03 17.00 -2.57
C PRO A 225 20.74 15.71 -3.34
N ILE A 226 19.51 15.25 -3.31
CA ILE A 226 18.99 14.19 -4.16
C ILE A 226 17.91 14.76 -5.06
N ASN A 227 17.83 14.29 -6.30
CA ASN A 227 16.74 14.65 -7.20
C ASN A 227 15.71 13.53 -7.20
N ILE A 228 14.46 13.87 -6.88
CA ILE A 228 13.33 12.93 -6.94
C ILE A 228 12.62 13.17 -8.26
N ASP A 229 12.78 12.23 -9.19
CA ASP A 229 12.22 12.35 -10.54
C ASP A 229 10.74 11.95 -10.56
N THR A 230 10.45 10.77 -9.98
CA THR A 230 9.09 10.24 -9.91
C THR A 230 8.93 9.41 -8.65
N PHE A 231 7.70 9.24 -8.20
CA PHE A 231 7.38 8.25 -7.20
C PHE A 231 6.04 7.58 -7.49
N GLN A 232 5.87 6.39 -6.97
CA GLN A 232 4.64 5.62 -7.08
C GLN A 232 4.23 5.18 -5.68
N LEU A 233 3.04 5.61 -5.26
CA LEU A 233 2.58 5.43 -3.90
C LEU A 233 2.06 4.04 -3.62
N GLU A 234 1.61 3.31 -4.65
CA GLU A 234 0.95 2.03 -4.46
C GLU A 234 1.23 1.06 -5.60
N TYR A 235 1.47 -0.21 -5.22
CA TYR A 235 1.49 -1.36 -6.11
C TYR A 235 0.66 -2.47 -5.50
N LEU A 236 -0.51 -2.73 -6.05
CA LEU A 236 -1.40 -3.77 -5.56
C LEU A 236 -1.84 -4.68 -6.71
N ALA A 237 -1.52 -5.96 -6.58
CA ALA A 237 -2.01 -6.99 -7.48
C ALA A 237 -3.34 -7.52 -6.94
N PHE A 238 -4.44 -6.98 -7.45
CA PHE A 238 -5.77 -7.38 -7.03
C PHE A 238 -6.20 -8.69 -7.68
N ALA A 239 -6.97 -9.48 -6.92
CA ALA A 239 -7.73 -10.58 -7.47
C ALA A 239 -8.85 -10.03 -8.34
N GLU A 240 -8.97 -10.53 -9.57
CA GLU A 240 -10.09 -10.17 -10.44
C GLU A 240 -11.37 -10.81 -9.92
N PRO A 241 -12.51 -10.09 -9.94
CA PRO A 241 -13.81 -10.74 -9.92
C PRO A 241 -13.90 -11.69 -11.14
N GLU A 242 -14.71 -12.74 -11.05
CA GLU A 242 -14.89 -13.68 -12.16
C GLU A 242 -15.05 -12.94 -13.48
N SER A 243 -14.04 -13.02 -14.34
CA SER A 243 -14.10 -12.49 -15.69
C SER A 243 -14.36 -13.62 -16.67
N PRO A 244 -15.10 -13.39 -17.76
CA PRO A 244 -15.24 -14.40 -18.81
C PRO A 244 -13.85 -14.77 -19.33
N GLY A 245 -13.48 -16.02 -19.26
CA GLY A 245 -12.18 -16.54 -19.67
C GLY A 245 -11.89 -16.22 -21.14
N GLY A 246 -11.08 -15.23 -21.38
CA GLY A 246 -10.76 -14.69 -22.69
C GLY A 246 -11.79 -13.68 -23.20
N GLY A 247 -11.33 -12.64 -23.84
CA GLY A 247 -12.20 -11.64 -24.44
C GLY A 247 -11.64 -10.22 -24.43
N ASP A 248 -12.51 -9.27 -24.64
CA ASP A 248 -12.20 -7.85 -24.63
C ASP A 248 -11.89 -7.35 -23.23
N PRO A 249 -10.66 -6.85 -22.95
CA PRO A 249 -10.28 -6.35 -21.63
C PRO A 249 -11.19 -5.24 -21.08
N SER A 250 -11.86 -4.49 -21.97
CA SER A 250 -12.78 -3.43 -21.56
C SER A 250 -14.05 -3.95 -20.87
N LYS A 251 -14.28 -5.27 -20.92
CA LYS A 251 -15.43 -5.94 -20.31
C LYS A 251 -15.09 -6.64 -18.99
N PHE A 252 -13.84 -6.61 -18.58
CA PHE A 252 -13.45 -7.19 -17.29
C PHE A 252 -13.97 -6.34 -16.14
N LEU A 253 -14.51 -7.00 -15.14
CA LEU A 253 -14.93 -6.33 -13.91
C LEU A 253 -13.67 -5.94 -13.12
N LEU A 254 -13.59 -4.68 -12.73
CA LEU A 254 -12.55 -4.21 -11.83
C LEU A 254 -12.88 -4.63 -10.38
N PRO A 255 -11.86 -4.81 -9.53
CA PRO A 255 -12.08 -5.03 -8.10
C PRO A 255 -12.97 -3.95 -7.48
N ASN A 256 -13.80 -4.35 -6.52
CA ASN A 256 -14.70 -3.43 -5.83
C ASN A 256 -13.93 -2.58 -4.81
N ILE A 257 -13.12 -1.67 -5.30
CA ILE A 257 -12.35 -0.70 -4.54
C ILE A 257 -12.42 0.65 -5.22
N HIS A 258 -12.63 1.69 -4.44
CA HIS A 258 -12.54 3.07 -4.89
C HIS A 258 -11.21 3.67 -4.42
N ILE A 259 -10.50 4.35 -5.33
CA ILE A 259 -9.18 4.91 -5.07
C ILE A 259 -9.18 6.36 -5.48
N GLU A 260 -8.67 7.21 -4.60
CA GLU A 260 -8.49 8.62 -4.84
C GLU A 260 -7.07 9.04 -4.44
N SER A 261 -6.56 10.09 -5.07
CA SER A 261 -5.30 10.74 -4.73
C SER A 261 -5.56 12.16 -4.25
N ASP A 262 -4.86 12.59 -3.22
CA ASP A 262 -4.84 14.00 -2.80
C ASP A 262 -4.20 14.89 -3.90
N TYR A 263 -3.46 14.28 -4.83
CA TYR A 263 -2.94 14.92 -6.03
C TYR A 263 -3.90 14.73 -7.21
N ALA A 264 -5.05 15.34 -7.12
CA ALA A 264 -5.99 15.43 -8.22
C ALA A 264 -5.67 16.69 -9.05
N CYS A 265 -4.80 16.56 -10.03
CA CYS A 265 -4.57 17.61 -11.02
C CYS A 265 -5.53 17.42 -12.18
N ALA A 266 -6.61 18.16 -12.18
CA ALA A 266 -7.45 18.33 -13.36
C ALA A 266 -6.67 19.08 -14.45
N GLY A 267 -6.03 18.36 -15.36
CA GLY A 267 -5.28 18.93 -16.48
C GLY A 267 -6.20 19.52 -17.55
N SER A 268 -7.47 19.12 -17.60
CA SER A 268 -8.43 19.59 -18.59
C SER A 268 -9.88 19.41 -18.11
N PHE A 269 -10.80 19.98 -18.89
CA PHE A 269 -12.24 19.93 -18.62
C PHE A 269 -12.95 18.71 -19.21
N THR A 270 -12.22 17.69 -19.63
CA THR A 270 -12.83 16.46 -20.14
C THR A 270 -12.82 15.36 -19.09
N GLU A 271 -13.89 14.56 -19.05
CA GLU A 271 -14.03 13.43 -18.13
C GLU A 271 -12.85 12.44 -18.20
N LYS A 272 -12.19 12.32 -19.35
CA LYS A 272 -11.05 11.43 -19.57
C LYS A 272 -9.72 11.95 -18.97
N GLU A 273 -9.66 13.22 -18.61
CA GLU A 273 -8.44 13.90 -18.17
C GLU A 273 -8.57 14.50 -16.77
N THR A 274 -9.78 14.48 -16.20
CA THR A 274 -10.04 14.85 -14.82
C THR A 274 -9.88 13.61 -13.93
N ASP A 275 -9.21 13.80 -12.80
CA ASP A 275 -9.14 12.82 -11.70
C ASP A 275 -8.53 11.46 -12.07
N ILE A 276 -7.50 11.44 -12.94
CA ILE A 276 -6.72 10.22 -13.15
C ILE A 276 -5.87 9.96 -11.90
N THR A 277 -6.47 9.31 -10.93
CA THR A 277 -5.85 9.00 -9.64
C THR A 277 -5.28 7.59 -9.59
N GLU A 278 -5.67 6.75 -10.56
CA GLU A 278 -5.28 5.36 -10.64
C GLU A 278 -5.01 4.93 -12.08
N LYS A 279 -4.19 3.92 -12.23
CA LYS A 279 -3.96 3.28 -13.51
C LYS A 279 -3.99 1.76 -13.34
N TRP A 280 -4.92 1.12 -14.03
CA TRP A 280 -4.97 -0.32 -14.16
C TRP A 280 -4.14 -0.77 -15.35
N VAL A 281 -3.12 -1.57 -15.10
CA VAL A 281 -2.23 -2.09 -16.15
C VAL A 281 -2.18 -3.61 -16.07
N THR A 282 -2.01 -4.26 -17.22
CA THR A 282 -1.83 -5.72 -17.25
C THR A 282 -0.57 -6.11 -16.47
N ASP A 283 -0.69 -7.09 -15.59
CA ASP A 283 0.45 -7.66 -14.86
C ASP A 283 1.31 -8.50 -15.84
N PRO A 284 2.54 -8.07 -16.14
CA PRO A 284 3.38 -8.78 -17.11
C PRO A 284 3.85 -10.14 -16.60
N ASP A 285 3.83 -10.37 -15.29
CA ASP A 285 4.25 -11.62 -14.66
C ASP A 285 3.11 -12.65 -14.54
N TYR A 286 1.94 -12.33 -15.08
CA TYR A 286 0.80 -13.21 -15.09
C TYR A 286 0.39 -13.56 -16.52
N THR A 287 0.62 -14.79 -16.91
CA THR A 287 0.51 -15.23 -18.31
C THR A 287 -0.80 -15.92 -18.67
N SER A 288 -1.54 -16.45 -17.71
CA SER A 288 -2.74 -17.25 -17.96
C SER A 288 -4.05 -16.44 -18.02
N GLN A 289 -4.07 -15.27 -17.37
CA GLN A 289 -5.20 -14.36 -17.37
C GLN A 289 -4.67 -12.91 -17.36
N ARG A 290 -5.47 -11.97 -17.85
CA ARG A 290 -5.10 -10.56 -17.85
C ARG A 290 -5.45 -9.95 -16.50
N ASN A 291 -4.58 -10.15 -15.54
CA ASN A 291 -4.70 -9.50 -14.24
C ASN A 291 -4.07 -8.12 -14.26
N TYR A 292 -4.62 -7.22 -13.48
CA TYR A 292 -4.21 -5.83 -13.42
C TYR A 292 -3.45 -5.52 -12.14
N LEU A 293 -2.42 -4.68 -12.28
CA LEU A 293 -1.77 -4.02 -11.17
C LEU A 293 -2.35 -2.62 -11.03
N LEU A 294 -2.77 -2.27 -9.83
CA LEU A 294 -3.06 -0.89 -9.50
C LEU A 294 -1.75 -0.13 -9.37
N GLN A 295 -1.64 0.93 -10.12
CA GLN A 295 -0.55 1.90 -10.03
C GLN A 295 -1.15 3.28 -9.82
N THR A 296 -0.64 4.00 -8.83
CA THR A 296 -0.97 5.40 -8.60
C THR A 296 0.22 6.25 -9.04
N PRO A 297 0.23 6.76 -10.27
CA PRO A 297 1.32 7.61 -10.71
C PRO A 297 1.27 8.93 -9.95
N CYS A 298 2.42 9.39 -9.53
CA CYS A 298 2.63 10.75 -9.12
C CYS A 298 3.92 11.22 -9.77
N ILE A 299 3.81 12.22 -10.61
CA ILE A 299 4.94 12.85 -11.27
C ILE A 299 5.15 14.17 -10.56
N LEU A 300 6.35 14.35 -10.00
CA LEU A 300 6.82 15.63 -9.52
C LEU A 300 7.62 16.27 -10.65
N GLU A 301 7.15 17.41 -11.15
CA GLU A 301 7.93 18.27 -12.04
C GLU A 301 8.77 19.26 -11.24
#